data_38087b615421df55d3acef03bb74ceba
#
_entry.id   38087b615421df55d3acef03bb74ceba
#
_cell.length_a   1.000
_cell.length_b   1.000
_cell.length_c   1.000
_cell.angle_alpha   90.00
_cell.angle_beta   90.00
_cell.angle_gamma   90.00
#
_symmetry.space_group_name_H-M   'P 1'
#
loop_
_entity.id
_entity.type
_entity.pdbx_description
1 polymer ?
#
loop_
_entity_poly.entity_id
_entity_poly.type
_entity_poly.pdbx_seq_one_letter_code
_entity_poly.pdbx_strand_id
1 'polypeptide(L)'
;MFKFLGCMIVTMSSIMLFSRKVLENYFTYRFLSKAENYTEKLMYEKGTNLSYDKLFEKIALNKNEYYSAAVKNRYIKQEEYIYVRNFLDNLGKRDAVSELKYIEVNLKNIKRKREIHHRLYCEDRKIYMLSGTAIGLLISILLI
;
A
#
# COMPACT_ATOMS: atom_id res chain seq x y z
N MET A 1 -31.94 -5.79 28.66
CA MET A 1 -31.19 -4.58 28.33
C MET A 1 -29.68 -4.81 28.28
N PHE A 2 -29.02 -5.37 29.31
CA PHE A 2 -27.59 -5.62 29.37
C PHE A 2 -27.04 -6.60 28.28
N LYS A 3 -27.81 -7.65 27.92
CA LYS A 3 -27.42 -8.61 26.87
C LYS A 3 -27.34 -7.96 25.51
N PHE A 4 -28.19 -7.00 25.20
CA PHE A 4 -28.23 -6.28 23.94
C PHE A 4 -27.02 -5.33 23.79
N LEU A 5 -26.65 -4.65 24.87
CA LEU A 5 -25.50 -3.78 24.92
C LEU A 5 -24.17 -4.55 24.70
N GLY A 6 -24.04 -5.72 25.33
CA GLY A 6 -22.88 -6.60 25.17
C GLY A 6 -22.69 -7.09 23.73
N CYS A 7 -23.79 -7.51 23.08
CA CYS A 7 -23.76 -7.91 21.66
C CYS A 7 -23.35 -6.76 20.74
N MET A 8 -23.86 -5.55 20.96
CA MET A 8 -23.46 -4.38 20.16
C MET A 8 -21.98 -4.03 20.32
N ILE A 9 -21.42 -4.12 21.52
CA ILE A 9 -20.00 -3.83 21.75
C ILE A 9 -19.11 -4.86 21.06
N VAL A 10 -19.44 -6.14 21.13
CA VAL A 10 -18.69 -7.22 20.48
C VAL A 10 -18.74 -7.09 18.95
N THR A 11 -19.92 -6.80 18.39
CA THR A 11 -20.06 -6.61 16.94
C THR A 11 -19.34 -5.37 16.45
N MET A 12 -19.41 -4.25 17.16
CA MET A 12 -18.66 -3.03 16.81
C MET A 12 -17.15 -3.25 16.89
N SER A 13 -16.65 -3.96 17.91
CA SER A 13 -15.23 -4.27 18.06
C SER A 13 -14.71 -5.13 16.91
N SER A 14 -15.47 -6.16 16.53
CA SER A 14 -15.13 -7.03 15.40
C SER A 14 -15.10 -6.25 14.08
N ILE A 15 -16.10 -5.42 13.83
CA ILE A 15 -16.16 -4.54 12.65
C ILE A 15 -14.94 -3.60 12.61
N MET A 16 -14.54 -3.04 13.74
CA MET A 16 -13.42 -2.11 13.82
C MET A 16 -12.07 -2.79 13.54
N LEU A 17 -11.87 -4.02 14.03
CA LEU A 17 -10.65 -4.80 13.76
C LEU A 17 -10.52 -5.21 12.28
N PHE A 18 -11.61 -5.68 11.68
CA PHE A 18 -11.63 -6.04 10.26
C PHE A 18 -11.44 -4.83 9.35
N SER A 19 -12.06 -3.68 9.66
CA SER A 19 -11.90 -2.45 8.87
C SER A 19 -10.46 -1.96 8.86
N ARG A 20 -9.73 -2.08 9.97
CA ARG A 20 -8.31 -1.70 10.06
C ARG A 20 -7.45 -2.49 9.09
N LYS A 21 -7.62 -3.81 9.01
CA LYS A 21 -6.86 -4.68 8.11
C LYS A 21 -7.15 -4.39 6.63
N VAL A 22 -8.41 -4.17 6.30
CA VAL A 22 -8.83 -3.77 4.95
C VAL A 22 -8.21 -2.42 4.56
N LEU A 23 -8.24 -1.44 5.47
CA LEU A 23 -7.63 -0.12 5.24
C LEU A 23 -6.10 -0.23 5.09
N GLU A 24 -5.44 -1.04 5.91
CA GLU A 24 -3.99 -1.25 5.83
C GLU A 24 -3.58 -1.83 4.47
N ASN A 25 -4.26 -2.86 3.99
CA ASN A 25 -4.00 -3.44 2.68
C ASN A 25 -4.34 -2.47 1.54
N TYR A 26 -5.43 -1.71 1.65
CA TYR A 26 -5.81 -0.70 0.67
C TYR A 26 -4.78 0.43 0.55
N PHE A 27 -4.36 1.01 1.67
CA PHE A 27 -3.39 2.11 1.66
C PHE A 27 -1.99 1.64 1.25
N THR A 28 -1.60 0.42 1.65
CA THR A 28 -0.33 -0.19 1.20
C THR A 28 -0.36 -0.45 -0.30
N TYR A 29 -1.45 -0.98 -0.85
CA TYR A 29 -1.64 -1.14 -2.28
C TYR A 29 -1.52 0.20 -3.04
N ARG A 30 -2.20 1.25 -2.57
CA ARG A 30 -2.12 2.59 -3.19
C ARG A 30 -0.72 3.19 -3.12
N PHE A 31 -0.04 2.99 -2.01
CA PHE A 31 1.34 3.42 -1.83
C PHE A 31 2.27 2.73 -2.83
N LEU A 32 2.20 1.40 -2.94
CA LEU A 32 2.99 0.62 -3.89
C LEU A 32 2.66 0.96 -5.36
N SER A 33 1.39 1.25 -5.67
CA SER A 33 0.99 1.71 -7.02
C SER A 33 1.63 3.05 -7.38
N LYS A 34 1.74 3.98 -6.44
CA LYS A 34 2.47 5.24 -6.66
C LYS A 34 3.97 4.99 -6.84
N ALA A 35 4.57 4.09 -6.04
CA ALA A 35 5.97 3.71 -6.16
C ALA A 35 6.28 3.08 -7.53
N GLU A 36 5.39 2.21 -8.01
CA GLU A 36 5.50 1.60 -9.33
C GLU A 36 5.46 2.65 -10.44
N ASN A 37 4.44 3.51 -10.46
CA ASN A 37 4.32 4.57 -11.46
C ASN A 37 5.55 5.49 -11.47
N TYR A 38 6.09 5.80 -10.30
CA TYR A 38 7.31 6.59 -10.18
C TYR A 38 8.52 5.86 -10.75
N THR A 39 8.68 4.57 -10.43
CA THR A 39 9.79 3.75 -10.92
C THR A 39 9.72 3.53 -12.44
N GLU A 40 8.50 3.37 -12.99
CA GLU A 40 8.30 3.29 -14.45
C GLU A 40 8.69 4.58 -15.15
N LYS A 41 8.33 5.74 -14.59
CA LYS A 41 8.78 7.03 -15.13
C LYS A 41 10.29 7.16 -15.12
N LEU A 42 10.97 6.71 -14.06
CA LEU A 42 12.44 6.69 -14.00
C LEU A 42 13.05 5.83 -15.10
N MET A 43 12.48 4.65 -15.37
CA MET A 43 12.94 3.80 -16.47
C MET A 43 12.76 4.47 -17.84
N TYR A 44 11.59 5.10 -18.06
CA TYR A 44 11.28 5.75 -19.31
C TYR A 44 12.17 6.98 -19.58
N GLU A 45 12.37 7.82 -18.57
CA GLU A 45 13.21 9.02 -18.69
C GLU A 45 14.71 8.68 -18.92
N LYS A 46 15.20 7.54 -18.39
CA LYS A 46 16.54 7.03 -18.70
C LYS A 46 16.71 6.60 -20.16
N GLY A 47 15.65 6.11 -20.80
CA GLY A 47 15.66 5.76 -22.24
C GLY A 47 15.73 6.96 -23.19
N THR A 48 15.46 8.18 -22.71
CA THR A 48 15.40 9.40 -23.51
C THR A 48 16.63 10.30 -23.45
N ASN A 49 17.81 9.81 -23.06
CA ASN A 49 19.07 10.58 -22.99
C ASN A 49 19.04 11.84 -22.11
N LEU A 50 18.18 11.90 -21.11
CA LEU A 50 18.24 12.97 -20.13
C LEU A 50 19.55 12.88 -19.33
N SER A 51 20.22 14.04 -19.16
CA SER A 51 21.41 14.12 -18.32
C SER A 51 21.11 13.58 -16.91
N TYR A 52 22.00 12.76 -16.38
CA TYR A 52 21.89 12.16 -15.05
C TYR A 52 21.55 13.19 -13.96
N ASP A 53 22.16 14.37 -14.01
CA ASP A 53 21.95 15.42 -13.01
C ASP A 53 20.51 15.92 -12.95
N LYS A 54 19.87 16.13 -14.09
CA LYS A 54 18.46 16.55 -14.18
C LYS A 54 17.49 15.46 -13.71
N LEU A 55 17.83 14.21 -13.96
CA LEU A 55 17.05 13.08 -13.49
C LEU A 55 17.10 12.99 -11.96
N PHE A 56 18.29 13.15 -11.36
CA PHE A 56 18.48 13.10 -9.91
C PHE A 56 17.81 14.27 -9.19
N GLU A 57 17.85 15.46 -9.77
CA GLU A 57 17.17 16.64 -9.22
C GLU A 57 15.64 16.42 -9.17
N LYS A 58 15.04 15.91 -10.25
CA LYS A 58 13.63 15.53 -10.28
C LYS A 58 13.28 14.41 -9.29
N ILE A 59 14.15 13.41 -9.17
CA ILE A 59 14.00 12.32 -8.21
C ILE A 59 14.01 12.87 -6.77
N ALA A 60 14.95 13.76 -6.45
CA ALA A 60 15.07 14.33 -5.11
C ALA A 60 13.84 15.15 -4.71
N LEU A 61 13.29 15.95 -5.62
CA LEU A 61 12.08 16.73 -5.40
C LEU A 61 10.85 15.84 -5.16
N ASN A 62 10.62 14.87 -6.02
CA ASN A 62 9.48 13.95 -5.90
C ASN A 62 9.62 12.97 -4.74
N LYS A 63 10.85 12.64 -4.35
CA LYS A 63 11.17 11.76 -3.22
C LYS A 63 10.64 12.31 -1.90
N ASN A 64 10.84 13.59 -1.64
CA ASN A 64 10.38 14.25 -0.41
C ASN A 64 8.85 14.30 -0.33
N GLU A 65 8.16 14.59 -1.43
CA GLU A 65 6.71 14.57 -1.51
C GLU A 65 6.16 13.16 -1.27
N TYR A 66 6.78 12.16 -1.85
CA TYR A 66 6.43 10.76 -1.69
C TYR A 66 6.56 10.30 -0.23
N TYR A 67 7.67 10.64 0.44
CA TYR A 67 7.87 10.30 1.84
C TYR A 67 6.92 11.05 2.78
N SER A 68 6.63 12.32 2.51
CA SER A 68 5.69 13.08 3.33
C SER A 68 4.28 12.50 3.27
N ALA A 69 3.84 12.04 2.12
CA ALA A 69 2.55 11.38 1.94
C ALA A 69 2.47 10.02 2.66
N ALA A 70 3.57 9.25 2.65
CA ALA A 70 3.66 7.95 3.31
C ALA A 70 3.70 8.07 4.84
N VAL A 71 4.46 9.02 5.37
CA VAL A 71 4.56 9.27 6.83
C VAL A 71 3.23 9.72 7.43
N LYS A 72 2.43 10.47 6.69
CA LYS A 72 1.10 10.90 7.14
C LYS A 72 0.09 9.76 7.26
N ASN A 73 0.34 8.63 6.62
CA ASN A 73 -0.61 7.53 6.59
C ASN A 73 -0.13 6.32 7.41
N ARG A 74 -0.60 6.26 8.67
CA ARG A 74 -0.30 5.17 9.63
C ARG A 74 -0.79 3.77 9.20
N TYR A 75 -1.58 3.69 8.14
CA TYR A 75 -2.12 2.42 7.63
C TYR A 75 -1.22 1.77 6.59
N ILE A 76 -0.11 2.38 6.18
CA ILE A 76 0.86 1.75 5.28
C ILE A 76 1.70 0.76 6.09
N LYS A 77 1.83 -0.46 5.59
CA LYS A 77 2.69 -1.48 6.22
C LYS A 77 4.13 -1.00 6.28
N GLN A 78 4.70 -1.03 7.48
CA GLN A 78 6.04 -0.52 7.74
C GLN A 78 7.12 -1.22 6.91
N GLU A 79 6.98 -2.52 6.68
CA GLU A 79 7.91 -3.30 5.85
C GLU A 79 7.97 -2.80 4.41
N GLU A 80 6.81 -2.53 3.80
CA GLU A 80 6.73 -2.04 2.43
C GLU A 80 7.22 -0.59 2.31
N TYR A 81 6.94 0.21 3.31
CA TYR A 81 7.49 1.56 3.40
C TYR A 81 9.02 1.55 3.47
N ILE A 82 9.61 0.73 4.36
CA ILE A 82 11.06 0.59 4.50
C ILE A 82 11.68 0.05 3.21
N TYR A 83 11.03 -0.92 2.55
CA TYR A 83 11.51 -1.46 1.28
C TYR A 83 11.63 -0.38 0.20
N VAL A 84 10.57 0.39 -0.03
CA VAL A 84 10.56 1.45 -1.05
C VAL A 84 11.54 2.56 -0.67
N ARG A 85 11.62 2.91 0.61
CA ARG A 85 12.60 3.89 1.10
C ARG A 85 14.02 3.46 0.80
N ASN A 86 14.40 2.23 1.16
CA ASN A 86 15.73 1.69 0.89
C ASN A 86 16.05 1.66 -0.62
N PHE A 87 15.07 1.33 -1.46
CA PHE A 87 15.22 1.40 -2.90
C PHE A 87 15.55 2.82 -3.35
N LEU A 88 14.76 3.81 -2.92
CA LEU A 88 14.96 5.21 -3.30
C LEU A 88 16.26 5.82 -2.74
N ASP A 89 16.67 5.44 -1.54
CA ASP A 89 17.90 5.93 -0.90
C ASP A 89 19.18 5.37 -1.55
N ASN A 90 19.06 4.26 -2.27
CA ASN A 90 20.14 3.61 -3.00
C ASN A 90 20.16 3.92 -4.50
N LEU A 91 19.25 4.76 -4.99
CA LEU A 91 19.31 5.26 -6.37
C LEU A 91 20.51 6.18 -6.58
N GLY A 92 21.14 6.04 -7.74
CA GLY A 92 22.23 6.93 -8.16
C GLY A 92 23.61 6.59 -7.60
N LYS A 93 23.76 5.45 -6.96
CA LYS A 93 25.02 5.00 -6.36
C LYS A 93 25.82 4.02 -7.23
N ARG A 94 25.33 3.72 -8.44
CA ARG A 94 25.88 2.70 -9.33
C ARG A 94 26.19 3.29 -10.70
N ASP A 95 27.01 2.57 -11.49
CA ASP A 95 27.19 2.87 -12.91
C ASP A 95 25.88 2.72 -13.69
N ALA A 96 25.81 3.31 -14.89
CA ALA A 96 24.57 3.43 -15.66
C ALA A 96 23.88 2.09 -15.94
N VAL A 97 24.65 1.06 -16.28
CA VAL A 97 24.12 -0.26 -16.65
C VAL A 97 23.60 -0.99 -15.41
N SER A 98 24.38 -0.99 -14.34
CA SER A 98 24.01 -1.60 -13.06
C SER A 98 22.81 -0.90 -12.41
N GLU A 99 22.69 0.42 -12.59
CA GLU A 99 21.57 1.21 -12.08
C GLU A 99 20.27 0.87 -12.82
N LEU A 100 20.30 0.72 -14.16
CA LEU A 100 19.14 0.28 -14.92
C LEU A 100 18.64 -1.09 -14.47
N LYS A 101 19.55 -2.05 -14.32
CA LYS A 101 19.22 -3.38 -13.82
C LYS A 101 18.67 -3.35 -12.42
N TYR A 102 19.20 -2.50 -11.55
CA TYR A 102 18.72 -2.30 -10.18
C TYR A 102 17.28 -1.75 -10.18
N ILE A 103 16.98 -0.75 -11.00
CA ILE A 103 15.63 -0.18 -11.13
C ILE A 103 14.66 -1.24 -11.66
N GLU A 104 15.04 -2.01 -12.69
CA GLU A 104 14.21 -3.05 -13.29
C GLU A 104 13.83 -4.14 -12.28
N VAL A 105 14.81 -4.65 -11.53
CA VAL A 105 14.58 -5.66 -10.49
C VAL A 105 13.66 -5.15 -9.41
N ASN A 106 13.86 -3.91 -8.95
CA ASN A 106 13.00 -3.32 -7.91
C ASN A 106 11.59 -3.03 -8.44
N LEU A 107 11.44 -2.58 -9.69
CA LEU A 107 10.14 -2.41 -10.33
C LEU A 107 9.34 -3.72 -10.35
N LYS A 108 9.98 -4.82 -10.75
CA LYS A 108 9.36 -6.15 -10.73
C LYS A 108 8.91 -6.57 -9.33
N ASN A 109 9.74 -6.30 -8.32
CA ASN A 109 9.40 -6.60 -6.93
C ASN A 109 8.25 -5.72 -6.41
N ILE A 110 8.24 -4.43 -6.71
CA ILE A 110 7.16 -3.49 -6.35
C ILE A 110 5.85 -3.94 -6.99
N LYS A 111 5.85 -4.31 -8.28
CA LYS A 111 4.67 -4.85 -8.99
C LYS A 111 4.11 -6.08 -8.28
N ARG A 112 4.97 -7.05 -7.98
CA ARG A 112 4.57 -8.26 -7.25
C ARG A 112 3.96 -7.97 -5.88
N LYS A 113 4.58 -7.09 -5.10
CA LYS A 113 4.08 -6.67 -3.78
C LYS A 113 2.74 -5.95 -3.90
N ARG A 114 2.58 -5.05 -4.86
CA ARG A 114 1.31 -4.38 -5.14
C ARG A 114 0.20 -5.38 -5.45
N GLU A 115 0.45 -6.38 -6.29
CA GLU A 115 -0.53 -7.42 -6.64
C GLU A 115 -0.95 -8.24 -5.43
N ILE A 116 0.01 -8.60 -4.56
CA ILE A 116 -0.28 -9.30 -3.30
C ILE A 116 -1.23 -8.46 -2.43
N HIS A 117 -0.91 -7.18 -2.20
CA HIS A 117 -1.75 -6.31 -1.37
C HIS A 117 -3.10 -6.00 -1.99
N HIS A 118 -3.18 -5.90 -3.32
CA HIS A 118 -4.45 -5.77 -4.02
C HIS A 118 -5.33 -7.01 -3.84
N ARG A 119 -4.76 -8.21 -3.98
CA ARG A 119 -5.48 -9.47 -3.74
C ARG A 119 -5.96 -9.58 -2.29
N LEU A 120 -5.08 -9.33 -1.32
CA LEU A 120 -5.44 -9.34 0.10
C LEU A 120 -6.56 -8.32 0.42
N TYR A 121 -6.50 -7.13 -0.16
CA TYR A 121 -7.55 -6.14 -0.03
C TYR A 121 -8.90 -6.65 -0.58
N CYS A 122 -8.90 -7.28 -1.74
CA CYS A 122 -10.11 -7.83 -2.35
C CYS A 122 -10.69 -9.00 -1.53
N GLU A 123 -9.84 -9.88 -1.00
CA GLU A 123 -10.22 -11.00 -0.14
C GLU A 123 -10.78 -10.51 1.20
N ASP A 124 -10.07 -9.64 1.89
CA ASP A 124 -10.49 -9.07 3.17
C ASP A 124 -11.82 -8.30 3.03
N ARG A 125 -12.01 -7.57 1.92
CA ARG A 125 -13.26 -6.86 1.63
C ARG A 125 -14.44 -7.82 1.46
N LYS A 126 -14.25 -8.95 0.77
CA LYS A 126 -15.30 -9.98 0.60
C LYS A 126 -15.70 -10.57 1.94
N ILE A 127 -14.73 -10.94 2.77
CA ILE A 127 -14.96 -11.49 4.11
C ILE A 127 -15.72 -10.48 4.97
N TYR A 128 -15.35 -9.20 4.91
CA TYR A 128 -16.01 -8.12 5.62
C TYR A 128 -17.49 -7.96 5.21
N MET A 129 -17.79 -8.00 3.92
CA MET A 129 -19.16 -7.94 3.41
C MET A 129 -19.98 -9.16 3.85
N LEU A 130 -19.41 -10.36 3.76
CA LEU A 130 -20.09 -11.60 4.18
C LEU A 130 -20.34 -11.64 5.69
N SER A 131 -19.37 -11.26 6.51
CA SER A 131 -19.55 -11.22 7.97
C SER A 131 -20.56 -10.15 8.40
N GLY A 132 -20.55 -8.98 7.74
CA GLY A 132 -21.52 -7.92 8.01
C GLY A 132 -22.97 -8.35 7.70
N THR A 133 -23.19 -9.04 6.58
CA THR A 133 -24.54 -9.59 6.25
C THR A 133 -24.96 -10.69 7.20
N ALA A 134 -24.05 -11.60 7.58
CA ALA A 134 -24.36 -12.68 8.54
C ALA A 134 -24.72 -12.13 9.93
N ILE A 135 -23.99 -11.13 10.41
CA ILE A 135 -24.28 -10.47 11.69
C ILE A 135 -25.61 -9.71 11.63
N GLY A 136 -25.88 -9.01 10.52
CA GLY A 136 -27.16 -8.33 10.31
C GLY A 136 -28.36 -9.29 10.35
N LEU A 137 -28.25 -10.47 9.72
CA LEU A 137 -29.25 -11.51 9.75
C LEU A 137 -29.46 -12.10 11.16
N LEU A 138 -28.35 -12.38 11.89
CA LEU A 138 -28.42 -12.86 13.26
C LEU A 138 -29.13 -11.87 14.20
N ILE A 139 -28.83 -10.58 14.07
CA ILE A 139 -29.51 -9.54 14.87
C ILE A 139 -30.97 -9.46 14.50
N SER A 140 -31.34 -9.58 13.24
CA SER A 140 -32.75 -9.58 12.79
C SER A 140 -33.52 -10.75 13.33
N ILE A 141 -32.92 -11.94 13.39
CA ILE A 141 -33.56 -13.16 13.97
C ILE A 141 -33.74 -13.03 15.50
N LEU A 142 -32.78 -12.39 16.19
CA LEU A 142 -32.87 -12.20 17.65
C LEU A 142 -33.86 -11.11 18.07
N LEU A 143 -34.28 -10.26 17.14
CA LEU A 143 -35.26 -9.18 17.40
C LEU A 143 -36.71 -9.58 17.09
N ILE A 144 -36.92 -10.72 16.43
CA ILE A 144 -38.24 -11.34 16.18
C ILE A 144 -38.56 -12.32 17.31
#